data_fe538916c115c08a09fa7db1d2d1526c
#
_entry.id   fe538916c115c08a09fa7db1d2d1526c
#
_cell.length_a   1.000
_cell.length_b   1.000
_cell.length_c   1.000
_cell.angle_alpha   90.00
_cell.angle_beta   90.00
_cell.angle_gamma   90.00
#
_symmetry.space_group_name_H-M   'P 1'
#
loop_
_entity.id
_entity.type
_entity.pdbx_description
1 polymer ?
#
loop_
_entity_poly.entity_id
_entity_poly.type
_entity_poly.pdbx_seq_one_letter_code
_entity_poly.pdbx_strand_id
1 'polypeptide(L)'
;GKTPLAAGLKMAYEVITREKILHPDVQPLLIVLTDGAGNVPMGNKPVKEEIKEMANLFAKEDIHSVVINMEAKAFDTGLAQELAEMMGGVCYTLEEIKGETLYNTVQKEMRITSN
;
A
#
# COMPACT_ATOMS: atom_id res chain seq x y z
N GLY A 1 19.46 -7.21 0.33
CA GLY A 1 19.07 -5.95 -0.30
C GLY A 1 17.64 -5.60 -0.05
N LYS A 2 17.27 -4.39 -0.40
CA LYS A 2 15.89 -3.92 -0.24
C LYS A 2 15.05 -4.35 -1.44
N THR A 3 13.84 -4.82 -1.17
CA THR A 3 12.89 -5.13 -2.23
C THR A 3 12.35 -3.82 -2.81
N PRO A 4 12.39 -3.64 -4.14
CA PRO A 4 11.77 -2.45 -4.73
C PRO A 4 10.29 -2.39 -4.42
N LEU A 5 9.78 -1.18 -4.14
CA LEU A 5 8.37 -1.01 -3.80
C LEU A 5 7.45 -1.51 -4.91
N ALA A 6 7.76 -1.17 -6.15
CA ALA A 6 6.95 -1.62 -7.29
C ALA A 6 6.90 -3.14 -7.41
N ALA A 7 8.03 -3.81 -7.19
CA ALA A 7 8.09 -5.28 -7.23
C ALA A 7 7.26 -5.89 -6.10
N GLY A 8 7.32 -5.29 -4.91
CA GLY A 8 6.49 -5.73 -3.78
C GLY A 8 5.01 -5.58 -4.05
N LEU A 9 4.60 -4.46 -4.64
CA LEU A 9 3.22 -4.22 -5.03
C LEU A 9 2.76 -5.23 -6.08
N LYS A 10 3.61 -5.54 -7.04
CA LYS A 10 3.30 -6.53 -8.07
C LYS A 10 3.06 -7.91 -7.46
N MET A 11 3.92 -8.33 -6.54
CA MET A 11 3.76 -9.62 -5.85
C MET A 11 2.46 -9.64 -5.05
N ALA A 12 2.16 -8.57 -4.33
CA ALA A 12 0.93 -8.48 -3.55
C ALA A 12 -0.30 -8.54 -4.47
N TYR A 13 -0.25 -7.84 -5.59
CA TYR A 13 -1.34 -7.88 -6.57
C TYR A 13 -1.59 -9.30 -7.08
N GLU A 14 -0.54 -10.02 -7.42
CA GLU A 14 -0.66 -11.40 -7.91
C GLU A 14 -1.25 -12.33 -6.85
N VAL A 15 -0.82 -12.19 -5.60
CA VAL A 15 -1.36 -13.00 -4.51
C VAL A 15 -2.84 -12.70 -4.28
N ILE A 16 -3.19 -11.42 -4.21
CA ILE A 16 -4.57 -11.00 -3.96
C ILE A 16 -5.51 -11.44 -5.08
N THR A 17 -5.09 -11.25 -6.33
CA THR A 17 -5.95 -11.63 -7.45
C THR A 17 -6.16 -13.13 -7.50
N ARG A 18 -5.13 -13.93 -7.19
CA ARG A 18 -5.25 -15.37 -7.11
C ARG A 18 -6.21 -15.79 -6.00
N GLU A 19 -6.08 -15.18 -4.82
CA GLU A 19 -6.97 -15.49 -3.71
C GLU A 19 -8.43 -15.13 -4.01
N LYS A 20 -8.66 -14.04 -4.72
CA LYS A 20 -10.02 -13.65 -5.13
C LYS A 20 -10.63 -14.66 -6.11
N ILE A 21 -9.82 -15.27 -6.96
CA ILE A 21 -10.29 -16.30 -7.87
C ILE A 21 -10.65 -17.57 -7.11
N LEU A 22 -9.79 -17.99 -6.18
CA LEU A 22 -10.00 -19.22 -5.39
C LEU A 22 -11.10 -19.06 -4.34
N HIS A 23 -11.24 -17.86 -3.81
CA HIS A 23 -12.18 -17.54 -2.74
C HIS A 23 -12.90 -16.24 -3.06
N PRO A 24 -13.96 -16.29 -3.92
CA PRO A 24 -14.61 -15.05 -4.41
C PRO A 24 -15.19 -14.16 -3.32
N ASP A 25 -15.45 -14.71 -2.13
CA ASP A 25 -16.02 -13.93 -1.03
C ASP A 25 -14.96 -13.24 -0.19
N VAL A 26 -13.67 -13.43 -0.47
CA VAL A 26 -12.61 -12.81 0.31
C VAL A 26 -12.60 -11.30 0.07
N GLN A 27 -12.40 -10.56 1.15
CA GLN A 27 -12.26 -9.10 1.10
C GLN A 27 -10.85 -8.73 1.52
N PRO A 28 -9.93 -8.60 0.56
CA PRO A 28 -8.53 -8.38 0.87
C PRO A 28 -8.28 -6.98 1.40
N LEU A 29 -7.32 -6.88 2.31
CA LEU A 29 -6.81 -5.62 2.80
C LEU A 29 -5.30 -5.63 2.59
N LEU A 30 -4.81 -4.67 1.81
CA LEU A 30 -3.38 -4.52 1.60
C LEU A 30 -2.83 -3.46 2.54
N ILE A 31 -1.77 -3.82 3.26
CA ILE A 31 -1.08 -2.86 4.12
C ILE A 31 0.33 -2.68 3.59
N VAL A 32 0.67 -1.45 3.24
CA VAL A 32 1.99 -1.10 2.71
C VAL A 32 2.74 -0.27 3.74
N LEU A 33 3.91 -0.75 4.16
CA LEU A 33 4.78 0.03 5.03
C LEU A 33 5.92 0.58 4.17
N THR A 34 6.10 1.90 4.17
CA THR A 34 7.14 2.52 3.37
C THR A 34 7.87 3.62 4.15
N ASP A 35 9.18 3.63 4.01
CA ASP A 35 10.03 4.68 4.56
C ASP A 35 10.46 5.68 3.47
N GLY A 36 9.83 5.63 2.32
CA GLY A 36 10.16 6.50 1.20
C GLY A 36 11.37 6.05 0.38
N ALA A 37 11.97 4.92 0.75
CA ALA A 37 13.18 4.44 0.10
C ALA A 37 12.92 3.37 -0.98
N GLY A 38 11.68 3.19 -1.41
CA GLY A 38 11.33 2.17 -2.39
C GLY A 38 11.59 2.61 -3.82
N ASN A 39 12.84 2.96 -4.11
CA ASN A 39 13.19 3.66 -5.33
C ASN A 39 14.06 2.88 -6.31
N VAL A 40 14.09 1.55 -6.21
CA VAL A 40 14.83 0.72 -7.17
C VAL A 40 13.86 0.26 -8.27
N PRO A 41 14.09 0.64 -9.54
CA PRO A 41 13.17 0.27 -10.62
C PRO A 41 13.23 -1.22 -10.95
N MET A 42 12.10 -1.76 -11.43
CA MET A 42 12.02 -3.15 -11.87
C MET A 42 12.55 -3.33 -13.31
N GLY A 43 12.70 -2.25 -14.04
CA GLY A 43 13.11 -2.28 -15.43
C GLY A 43 13.66 -0.95 -15.84
N ASN A 44 13.40 -0.55 -17.07
CA ASN A 44 13.93 0.70 -17.63
C ASN A 44 13.04 1.92 -17.41
N LYS A 45 11.90 1.73 -16.75
CA LYS A 45 10.97 2.83 -16.46
C LYS A 45 11.41 3.61 -15.24
N PRO A 46 11.15 4.93 -15.19
CA PRO A 46 11.35 5.69 -13.96
C PRO A 46 10.55 5.10 -12.82
N VAL A 47 11.10 5.17 -11.62
CA VAL A 47 10.50 4.60 -10.41
C VAL A 47 9.06 5.07 -10.20
N LYS A 48 8.81 6.35 -10.37
CA LYS A 48 7.46 6.91 -10.18
C LYS A 48 6.43 6.29 -11.11
N GLU A 49 6.81 6.04 -12.36
CA GLU A 49 5.89 5.44 -13.32
C GLU A 49 5.57 3.99 -12.98
N GLU A 50 6.56 3.23 -12.54
CA GLU A 50 6.34 1.85 -12.11
C GLU A 50 5.39 1.78 -10.92
N ILE A 51 5.61 2.64 -9.92
CA ILE A 51 4.76 2.71 -8.74
C ILE A 51 3.35 3.12 -9.13
N LYS A 52 3.22 4.11 -9.99
CA LYS A 52 1.92 4.60 -10.44
C LYS A 52 1.14 3.51 -11.17
N GLU A 53 1.79 2.76 -12.07
CA GLU A 53 1.13 1.67 -12.78
C GLU A 53 0.62 0.61 -11.82
N MET A 54 1.44 0.22 -10.86
CA MET A 54 1.02 -0.79 -9.89
C MET A 54 -0.08 -0.27 -8.97
N ALA A 55 0.03 0.96 -8.50
CA ALA A 55 -0.98 1.57 -7.64
C ALA A 55 -2.33 1.66 -8.34
N ASN A 56 -2.34 2.02 -9.61
CA ASN A 56 -3.57 2.11 -10.39
C ASN A 56 -4.26 0.75 -10.54
N LEU A 57 -3.51 -0.33 -10.60
CA LEU A 57 -4.11 -1.66 -10.64
C LEU A 57 -4.92 -1.95 -9.38
N PHE A 58 -4.42 -1.59 -8.21
CA PHE A 58 -5.14 -1.76 -6.96
C PHE A 58 -6.41 -0.92 -6.93
N ALA A 59 -6.33 0.32 -7.38
CA ALA A 59 -7.49 1.21 -7.43
C ALA A 59 -8.56 0.67 -8.38
N LYS A 60 -8.13 0.18 -9.54
CA LYS A 60 -9.03 -0.37 -10.55
C LYS A 60 -9.76 -1.63 -10.08
N GLU A 61 -9.06 -2.48 -9.34
CA GLU A 61 -9.64 -3.73 -8.81
C GLU A 61 -10.39 -3.52 -7.50
N ASP A 62 -10.47 -2.28 -7.02
CA ASP A 62 -11.17 -1.92 -5.80
C ASP A 62 -10.66 -2.71 -4.58
N ILE A 63 -9.35 -2.85 -4.50
CA ILE A 63 -8.69 -3.49 -3.37
C ILE A 63 -8.43 -2.44 -2.31
N HIS A 64 -8.98 -2.64 -1.10
CA HIS A 64 -8.77 -1.68 -0.02
C HIS A 64 -7.31 -1.68 0.41
N SER A 65 -6.70 -0.49 0.43
CA SER A 65 -5.27 -0.34 0.70
C SER A 65 -5.04 0.67 1.82
N VAL A 66 -4.09 0.34 2.69
CA VAL A 66 -3.64 1.22 3.77
C VAL A 66 -2.14 1.40 3.62
N VAL A 67 -1.68 2.63 3.56
CA VAL A 67 -0.26 2.93 3.48
C VAL A 67 0.17 3.52 4.82
N ILE A 68 1.20 2.94 5.40
CA ILE A 68 1.78 3.42 6.65
C ILE A 68 3.09 4.11 6.34
N ASN A 69 3.14 5.41 6.61
CA ASN A 69 4.32 6.23 6.38
C ASN A 69 5.28 6.09 7.55
N MET A 70 6.40 5.42 7.29
CA MET A 70 7.43 5.16 8.29
C MET A 70 8.51 6.24 8.31
N GLU A 71 8.42 7.24 7.44
CA GLU A 71 9.41 8.31 7.39
C GLU A 71 9.33 9.20 8.63
N ALA A 72 10.50 9.66 9.09
CA ALA A 72 10.54 10.71 10.10
C ALA A 72 9.95 11.98 9.48
N LYS A 73 9.17 12.73 10.27
CA LYS A 73 8.48 13.93 9.80
C LYS A 73 9.40 14.93 9.09
N ALA A 74 10.63 15.09 9.59
CA ALA A 74 11.60 16.01 9.03
C ALA A 74 12.11 15.60 7.65
N PHE A 75 11.96 14.33 7.28
CA PHE A 75 12.47 13.77 6.03
C PHE A 75 11.37 13.21 5.14
N ASP A 76 10.12 13.57 5.44
CA ASP A 76 8.97 13.06 4.69
C ASP A 76 9.00 13.56 3.25
N THR A 77 9.13 12.63 2.31
CA THR A 77 9.16 12.93 0.88
C THR A 77 7.77 13.08 0.28
N GLY A 78 6.72 12.72 1.03
CA GLY A 78 5.35 12.71 0.53
C GLY A 78 5.02 11.47 -0.29
N LEU A 79 5.94 10.54 -0.45
CA LEU A 79 5.72 9.34 -1.27
C LEU A 79 4.57 8.48 -0.74
N ALA A 80 4.50 8.29 0.58
CA ALA A 80 3.45 7.45 1.18
C ALA A 80 2.06 8.02 0.91
N GLN A 81 1.89 9.33 1.10
CA GLN A 81 0.62 10.00 0.86
C GLN A 81 0.24 9.92 -0.63
N GLU A 82 1.20 10.17 -1.49
CA GLU A 82 1.01 10.11 -2.93
C GLU A 82 0.61 8.69 -3.36
N LEU A 83 1.28 7.68 -2.81
CA LEU A 83 0.97 6.28 -3.10
C LEU A 83 -0.46 5.93 -2.67
N ALA A 84 -0.84 6.35 -1.46
CA ALA A 84 -2.19 6.09 -0.95
C ALA A 84 -3.25 6.72 -1.87
N GLU A 85 -3.02 7.94 -2.32
CA GLU A 85 -3.93 8.61 -3.25
C GLU A 85 -4.06 7.86 -4.57
N MET A 86 -2.94 7.41 -5.13
CA MET A 86 -2.95 6.65 -6.38
C MET A 86 -3.66 5.31 -6.24
N MET A 87 -3.58 4.68 -5.07
CA MET A 87 -4.23 3.40 -4.80
C MET A 87 -5.70 3.55 -4.39
N GLY A 88 -6.15 4.77 -4.18
CA GLY A 88 -7.50 5.01 -3.68
C GLY A 88 -7.68 4.58 -2.22
N GLY A 89 -6.58 4.56 -1.47
CA GLY A 89 -6.57 4.13 -0.07
C GLY A 89 -6.30 5.27 0.90
N VAL A 90 -5.94 4.90 2.12
CA VAL A 90 -5.66 5.87 3.18
C VAL A 90 -4.21 5.76 3.62
N CYS A 91 -3.67 6.87 4.13
CA CYS A 91 -2.31 6.93 4.64
C CYS A 91 -2.32 7.27 6.12
N TYR A 92 -1.57 6.51 6.91
CA TYR A 92 -1.36 6.79 8.33
C TYR A 92 0.11 7.13 8.56
N THR A 93 0.35 8.06 9.47
CA THR A 93 1.70 8.40 9.91
C THR A 93 2.05 7.60 11.16
N LEU A 94 3.36 7.55 11.50
CA LEU A 94 3.78 6.91 12.74
C LEU A 94 3.17 7.58 13.97
N GLU A 95 3.00 8.91 13.93
CA GLU A 95 2.39 9.64 15.03
C GLU A 95 0.95 9.21 15.27
N GLU A 96 0.20 9.02 14.20
CA GLU A 96 -1.18 8.54 14.28
C GLU A 96 -1.24 7.12 14.85
N ILE A 97 -0.29 6.26 14.46
CA ILE A 97 -0.25 4.88 14.95
C ILE A 97 0.20 4.81 16.41
N LYS A 98 1.02 5.75 16.87
CA LYS A 98 1.39 5.81 18.28
C LYS A 98 0.21 6.10 19.19
N GLY A 99 -0.77 6.85 18.70
CA GLY A 99 -1.99 7.15 19.45
C GLY A 99 -2.98 6.00 19.49
N GLU A 100 -2.80 5.00 18.60
CA GLU A 100 -3.60 3.80 18.60
C GLU A 100 -2.72 2.65 18.10
N THR A 101 -2.98 1.43 18.57
CA THR A 101 -2.14 0.30 18.19
C THR A 101 -2.35 -0.04 16.71
N LEU A 102 -1.33 -0.65 16.10
CA LEU A 102 -1.46 -1.15 14.73
C LEU A 102 -2.65 -2.12 14.62
N TYR A 103 -2.84 -2.94 15.65
CA TYR A 103 -3.98 -3.87 15.70
C TYR A 103 -5.30 -3.11 15.56
N ASN A 104 -5.49 -2.04 16.33
CA ASN A 104 -6.72 -1.25 16.29
C ASN A 104 -6.91 -0.59 14.93
N THR A 105 -5.83 -0.11 14.33
CA THR A 105 -5.88 0.50 13.00
C THR A 105 -6.33 -0.54 11.96
N VAL A 106 -5.77 -1.73 12.00
CA VAL A 106 -6.13 -2.81 11.08
C VAL A 106 -7.59 -3.20 11.28
N GLN A 107 -8.06 -3.33 12.53
CA GLN A 107 -9.44 -3.68 12.81
C GLN A 107 -10.41 -2.64 12.25
N LYS A 108 -10.09 -1.38 12.43
CA LYS A 108 -10.89 -0.28 11.93
C LYS A 108 -11.01 -0.33 10.40
N GLU A 109 -9.88 -0.53 9.70
CA GLU A 109 -9.88 -0.58 8.25
C GLU A 109 -10.56 -1.83 7.71
N MET A 110 -10.46 -2.95 8.41
CA MET A 110 -11.17 -4.17 8.04
C MET A 110 -12.68 -4.01 8.15
N ARG A 111 -13.17 -3.25 9.14
CA ARG A 111 -14.61 -2.97 9.27
C ARG A 111 -15.11 -2.18 8.06
N ILE A 112 -14.32 -1.21 7.61
CA ILE A 112 -14.65 -0.42 6.42
C ILE A 112 -14.70 -1.34 5.21
N THR A 113 -13.74 -2.24 5.09
CA THR A 113 -13.67 -3.20 3.98
C THR A 113 -14.86 -4.17 4.00
N SER A 114 -15.30 -4.57 5.19
CA SER A 114 -16.40 -5.54 5.35
C SER A 114 -17.77 -4.98 5.03
N ASN A 115 -17.87 -3.67 5.01
CA ASN A 115 -19.11 -3.00 4.69
C ASN A 115 -19.20 -2.74 3.19
#